data_2093f2ce5b10e37ed2fb48bdeec4f598
#
_entry.id   2093f2ce5b10e37ed2fb48bdeec4f598
#
_cell.length_a   1.000
_cell.length_b   1.000
_cell.length_c   1.000
_cell.angle_alpha   90.00
_cell.angle_beta   90.00
_cell.angle_gamma   90.00
#
_symmetry.space_group_name_H-M   'P 1'
#
loop_
_entity.id
_entity.type
_entity.pdbx_description
1 polymer ?
#
loop_
_entity_poly.entity_id
_entity_poly.type
_entity_poly.pdbx_seq_one_letter_code
_entity_poly.pdbx_strand_id
1 'polypeptide(L)'
;HAEQECTLYGGGYLTDAPETQPVRLGIGITTYRREDAVKASVARLGKAIAEHPLYHDAIDITVVDNGQTLAPEDIPDATLIPNRNLGGTGGFMRSLIHYQDEGAYTHCLFMDDDASCEAGSLFRSMSFMRHGRDSKTSLSGAMLYENIQFLQWENGAWFDGGCHSLHRNLDLRDAQNLLLNEKESTTRIYGAWWFFLFPISEVKQYSFPFFVRGDDIDFSYSNDFQVVLLNGISCWQQDFKTKENALTVYLFIRSHVMHHLTIPHLKCSFRTIWKILWGHFAAYNNSYFYGTAACVNLAITHILEGPEFWEKNMIPTAILKKIKELSACE
;
A
#
# COMPACT_ATOMS: atom_id res chain seq x y z
N HIS A 1 -27.07 13.17 -17.93
CA HIS A 1 -27.78 12.41 -18.95
C HIS A 1 -27.77 13.22 -20.24
N ALA A 2 -27.28 12.68 -21.34
CA ALA A 2 -27.30 13.35 -22.65
C ALA A 2 -28.50 12.84 -23.44
N GLU A 3 -29.35 13.77 -23.92
CA GLU A 3 -30.55 13.45 -24.72
C GLU A 3 -30.25 13.50 -26.23
N GLN A 4 -29.10 14.03 -26.61
CA GLN A 4 -28.62 14.12 -27.97
C GLN A 4 -27.14 13.77 -28.02
N GLU A 5 -26.62 13.50 -29.22
CA GLU A 5 -25.18 13.34 -29.40
C GLU A 5 -24.44 14.60 -28.95
N CYS A 6 -23.49 14.42 -28.01
CA CYS A 6 -22.72 15.52 -27.46
C CYS A 6 -21.29 15.07 -27.19
N THR A 7 -20.38 16.04 -27.16
CA THR A 7 -18.97 15.80 -26.84
C THR A 7 -18.67 16.40 -25.46
N LEU A 8 -18.18 15.57 -24.53
CA LEU A 8 -17.70 16.01 -23.23
C LEU A 8 -16.20 16.29 -23.32
N TYR A 9 -15.81 17.55 -23.13
CA TYR A 9 -14.40 17.97 -23.13
C TYR A 9 -13.71 17.86 -21.77
N GLY A 10 -14.38 17.26 -20.81
CA GLY A 10 -13.92 17.14 -19.44
C GLY A 10 -14.65 18.06 -18.48
N GLY A 11 -14.20 18.08 -17.24
CA GLY A 11 -14.78 18.90 -16.18
C GLY A 11 -13.93 18.79 -14.92
N GLY A 12 -14.17 19.67 -13.96
CA GLY A 12 -13.45 19.68 -12.69
C GLY A 12 -14.09 20.62 -11.70
N TYR A 13 -13.63 20.52 -10.48
CA TYR A 13 -13.94 21.51 -9.44
C TYR A 13 -12.89 22.62 -9.48
N LEU A 14 -13.34 23.84 -9.39
CA LEU A 14 -12.50 25.03 -9.30
C LEU A 14 -12.68 25.68 -7.93
N THR A 15 -11.62 26.18 -7.37
CA THR A 15 -11.65 26.96 -6.14
C THR A 15 -10.77 28.19 -6.27
N ASP A 16 -11.20 29.29 -5.66
CA ASP A 16 -10.43 30.50 -5.44
C ASP A 16 -9.84 30.57 -4.03
N ALA A 17 -10.05 29.51 -3.23
CA ALA A 17 -9.42 29.41 -1.92
C ALA A 17 -7.90 29.39 -2.06
N PRO A 18 -7.17 30.14 -1.20
CA PRO A 18 -5.72 30.12 -1.21
C PRO A 18 -5.18 28.73 -0.83
N GLU A 19 -4.08 28.35 -1.42
CA GLU A 19 -3.31 27.20 -0.96
C GLU A 19 -2.91 27.39 0.52
N THR A 20 -3.12 26.37 1.34
CA THR A 20 -2.85 26.44 2.78
C THR A 20 -1.42 26.05 3.11
N GLN A 21 -0.77 25.26 2.24
CA GLN A 21 0.59 24.78 2.44
C GLN A 21 1.27 24.44 1.11
N PRO A 22 2.59 24.65 1.01
CA PRO A 22 3.36 24.13 -0.12
C PRO A 22 3.44 22.60 -0.03
N VAL A 23 3.36 21.93 -1.18
CA VAL A 23 3.54 20.48 -1.26
C VAL A 23 4.70 20.17 -2.21
N ARG A 24 5.77 19.59 -1.67
CA ARG A 24 6.86 18.94 -2.39
C ARG A 24 6.74 17.45 -2.15
N LEU A 25 6.47 16.68 -3.20
CA LEU A 25 6.11 15.27 -3.12
C LEU A 25 7.26 14.38 -3.56
N GLY A 26 7.64 13.41 -2.73
CA GLY A 26 8.47 12.29 -3.11
C GLY A 26 7.63 11.03 -3.34
N ILE A 27 7.70 10.44 -4.53
CA ILE A 27 7.07 9.15 -4.85
C ILE A 27 8.06 8.04 -4.59
N GLY A 28 7.81 7.20 -3.58
CA GLY A 28 8.60 6.01 -3.27
C GLY A 28 8.01 4.77 -3.93
N ILE A 29 8.75 4.16 -4.85
CA ILE A 29 8.40 2.89 -5.49
C ILE A 29 9.40 1.83 -5.03
N THR A 30 8.92 0.68 -4.59
CA THR A 30 9.77 -0.44 -4.22
C THR A 30 9.63 -1.56 -5.23
N THR A 31 10.76 -2.08 -5.74
CA THR A 31 10.73 -3.17 -6.73
C THR A 31 11.64 -4.32 -6.35
N TYR A 32 11.29 -5.52 -6.79
CA TYR A 32 12.12 -6.71 -6.70
C TYR A 32 11.93 -7.60 -7.92
N ARG A 33 12.90 -7.56 -8.85
CA ARG A 33 12.92 -8.36 -10.09
C ARG A 33 11.66 -8.21 -10.95
N ARG A 34 11.23 -6.96 -11.13
CA ARG A 34 10.07 -6.55 -11.94
C ARG A 34 10.43 -5.34 -12.81
N GLU A 35 11.58 -5.45 -13.50
CA GLU A 35 12.21 -4.37 -14.25
C GLU A 35 11.25 -3.74 -15.26
N ASP A 36 10.52 -4.55 -16.02
CA ASP A 36 9.61 -4.05 -17.06
C ASP A 36 8.46 -3.22 -16.47
N ALA A 37 7.88 -3.67 -15.36
CA ALA A 37 6.77 -2.98 -14.71
C ALA A 37 7.20 -1.61 -14.17
N VAL A 38 8.32 -1.57 -13.44
CA VAL A 38 8.81 -0.32 -12.84
C VAL A 38 9.30 0.66 -13.91
N LYS A 39 9.99 0.21 -14.97
CA LYS A 39 10.42 1.04 -16.08
C LYS A 39 9.22 1.69 -16.78
N ALA A 40 8.18 0.92 -17.08
CA ALA A 40 6.96 1.43 -17.69
C ALA A 40 6.23 2.43 -16.79
N SER A 41 6.15 2.17 -15.50
CA SER A 41 5.52 3.06 -14.52
C SER A 41 6.27 4.39 -14.38
N VAL A 42 7.60 4.34 -14.22
CA VAL A 42 8.46 5.53 -14.10
C VAL A 42 8.40 6.38 -15.38
N ALA A 43 8.56 5.76 -16.57
CA ALA A 43 8.51 6.50 -17.84
C ALA A 43 7.17 7.22 -18.05
N ARG A 44 6.06 6.55 -17.73
CA ARG A 44 4.72 7.14 -17.87
C ARG A 44 4.51 8.30 -16.90
N LEU A 45 4.86 8.12 -15.61
CA LEU A 45 4.70 9.15 -14.60
C LEU A 45 5.68 10.29 -14.82
N GLY A 46 6.95 10.01 -15.07
CA GLY A 46 8.00 11.01 -15.33
C GLY A 46 7.63 11.92 -16.49
N LYS A 47 7.17 11.35 -17.61
CA LYS A 47 6.66 12.13 -18.73
C LYS A 47 5.50 13.05 -18.32
N ALA A 48 4.49 12.52 -17.63
CA ALA A 48 3.33 13.31 -17.24
C ALA A 48 3.70 14.42 -16.24
N ILE A 49 4.63 14.15 -15.33
CA ILE A 49 5.14 15.15 -14.38
C ILE A 49 5.89 16.24 -15.13
N ALA A 50 6.82 15.90 -16.01
CA ALA A 50 7.62 16.85 -16.77
C ALA A 50 6.76 17.77 -17.69
N GLU A 51 5.67 17.26 -18.22
CA GLU A 51 4.73 18.02 -19.06
C GLU A 51 3.72 18.86 -18.24
N HIS A 52 3.64 18.69 -16.91
CA HIS A 52 2.62 19.37 -16.10
C HIS A 52 3.04 20.79 -15.73
N PRO A 53 2.25 21.84 -16.09
CA PRO A 53 2.67 23.24 -15.94
C PRO A 53 2.88 23.71 -14.50
N LEU A 54 2.25 23.04 -13.52
CA LEU A 54 2.28 23.46 -12.11
C LEU A 54 3.11 22.53 -11.20
N TYR A 55 3.37 21.29 -11.61
CA TYR A 55 3.92 20.29 -10.70
C TYR A 55 5.25 19.68 -11.15
N HIS A 56 5.79 20.06 -12.32
CA HIS A 56 7.03 19.52 -12.86
C HIS A 56 8.23 19.65 -11.91
N ASP A 57 8.28 20.74 -11.10
CA ASP A 57 9.35 20.96 -10.12
C ASP A 57 8.95 20.55 -8.68
N ALA A 58 7.74 19.99 -8.49
CA ALA A 58 7.19 19.71 -7.17
C ALA A 58 7.07 18.21 -6.85
N ILE A 59 7.40 17.35 -7.82
CA ILE A 59 7.25 15.89 -7.71
C ILE A 59 8.52 15.22 -8.19
N ASP A 60 9.10 14.34 -7.36
CA ASP A 60 10.22 13.49 -7.72
C ASP A 60 9.88 12.02 -7.49
N ILE A 61 10.49 11.13 -8.27
CA ILE A 61 10.32 9.69 -8.15
C ILE A 61 11.62 9.07 -7.63
N THR A 62 11.51 8.20 -6.64
CA THR A 62 12.60 7.36 -6.15
C THR A 62 12.22 5.89 -6.26
N VAL A 63 13.04 5.11 -6.93
CA VAL A 63 12.89 3.66 -7.03
C VAL A 63 13.91 2.99 -6.10
N VAL A 64 13.42 2.20 -5.16
CA VAL A 64 14.24 1.36 -4.29
C VAL A 64 14.26 -0.05 -4.86
N ASP A 65 15.40 -0.44 -5.43
CA ASP A 65 15.58 -1.74 -6.07
C ASP A 65 16.17 -2.77 -5.10
N ASN A 66 15.30 -3.58 -4.53
CA ASN A 66 15.65 -4.70 -3.65
C ASN A 66 16.34 -5.87 -4.39
N GLY A 67 16.26 -5.88 -5.72
CA GLY A 67 16.88 -6.89 -6.57
C GLY A 67 18.30 -6.53 -7.03
N GLN A 68 18.61 -5.24 -6.99
CA GLN A 68 19.84 -4.66 -7.57
C GLN A 68 20.05 -5.07 -9.03
N THR A 69 18.97 -5.03 -9.79
CA THR A 69 18.91 -5.47 -11.19
C THR A 69 18.76 -4.32 -12.18
N LEU A 70 18.46 -3.11 -11.69
CA LEU A 70 18.32 -1.91 -12.50
C LEU A 70 19.61 -1.11 -12.55
N ALA A 71 19.80 -0.40 -13.66
CA ALA A 71 20.80 0.64 -13.82
C ALA A 71 20.13 2.03 -13.90
N PRO A 72 20.81 3.14 -13.54
CA PRO A 72 20.23 4.48 -13.59
C PRO A 72 19.66 4.86 -14.97
N GLU A 73 20.28 4.41 -16.04
CA GLU A 73 19.87 4.60 -17.42
C GLU A 73 18.54 3.90 -17.78
N ASP A 74 18.13 2.93 -17.00
CA ASP A 74 16.85 2.24 -17.17
C ASP A 74 15.65 3.09 -16.75
N ILE A 75 15.87 4.04 -15.83
CA ILE A 75 14.85 4.90 -15.24
C ILE A 75 15.36 6.34 -15.10
N PRO A 76 15.64 7.03 -16.23
CA PRO A 76 16.27 8.37 -16.22
C PRO A 76 15.43 9.43 -15.51
N ASP A 77 14.12 9.22 -15.39
CA ASP A 77 13.20 10.15 -14.74
C ASP A 77 13.03 9.87 -13.23
N ALA A 78 13.89 9.02 -12.62
CA ALA A 78 13.80 8.67 -11.22
C ALA A 78 15.18 8.52 -10.57
N THR A 79 15.27 8.76 -9.26
CA THR A 79 16.42 8.40 -8.45
C THR A 79 16.41 6.91 -8.16
N LEU A 80 17.50 6.19 -8.51
CA LEU A 80 17.67 4.77 -8.21
C LEU A 80 18.42 4.59 -6.89
N ILE A 81 17.84 3.82 -5.97
CA ILE A 81 18.49 3.40 -4.74
C ILE A 81 18.65 1.87 -4.72
N PRO A 82 19.84 1.33 -4.99
CA PRO A 82 20.10 -0.08 -4.79
C PRO A 82 19.95 -0.46 -3.32
N ASN A 83 19.21 -1.54 -3.05
CA ASN A 83 18.92 -1.94 -1.68
C ASN A 83 19.07 -3.46 -1.50
N ARG A 84 19.37 -3.87 -0.27
CA ARG A 84 19.28 -5.28 0.10
C ARG A 84 17.78 -5.65 0.16
N ASN A 85 17.41 -6.85 -0.31
CA ASN A 85 16.03 -7.29 -0.22
C ASN A 85 15.56 -7.42 1.24
N LEU A 86 14.89 -6.37 1.70
CA LEU A 86 14.21 -6.28 2.99
C LEU A 86 12.69 -6.35 2.85
N GLY A 87 12.21 -6.83 1.69
CA GLY A 87 10.79 -6.86 1.33
C GLY A 87 10.23 -5.48 0.98
N GLY A 88 8.92 -5.42 0.77
CA GLY A 88 8.22 -4.17 0.52
C GLY A 88 8.41 -3.18 1.66
N THR A 89 8.24 -3.63 2.91
CA THR A 89 8.43 -2.81 4.11
C THR A 89 9.78 -2.07 4.10
N GLY A 90 10.87 -2.80 3.89
CA GLY A 90 12.21 -2.22 3.93
C GLY A 90 12.48 -1.27 2.78
N GLY A 91 11.93 -1.55 1.60
CA GLY A 91 12.08 -0.68 0.43
C GLY A 91 11.33 0.64 0.59
N PHE A 92 10.07 0.60 1.02
CA PHE A 92 9.28 1.81 1.28
C PHE A 92 9.87 2.66 2.41
N MET A 93 10.30 2.03 3.51
CA MET A 93 10.99 2.78 4.58
C MET A 93 12.30 3.39 4.09
N ARG A 94 13.03 2.75 3.18
CA ARG A 94 14.27 3.29 2.59
C ARG A 94 14.01 4.54 1.76
N SER A 95 12.91 4.58 0.96
CA SER A 95 12.52 5.79 0.23
C SER A 95 12.08 6.92 1.16
N LEU A 96 11.33 6.61 2.21
CA LEU A 96 10.91 7.59 3.22
C LEU A 96 12.12 8.23 3.93
N ILE A 97 13.08 7.41 4.37
CA ILE A 97 14.32 7.89 5.00
C ILE A 97 15.10 8.78 4.04
N HIS A 98 15.20 8.42 2.77
CA HIS A 98 15.83 9.26 1.75
C HIS A 98 15.18 10.65 1.68
N TYR A 99 13.85 10.73 1.63
CA TYR A 99 13.14 12.01 1.60
C TYR A 99 13.27 12.83 2.89
N GLN A 100 13.37 12.16 4.03
CA GLN A 100 13.63 12.81 5.32
C GLN A 100 15.06 13.37 5.39
N ASP A 101 16.05 12.62 4.93
CA ASP A 101 17.46 13.02 4.92
C ASP A 101 17.70 14.20 3.96
N GLU A 102 17.04 14.23 2.80
CA GLU A 102 17.07 15.37 1.86
C GLU A 102 16.45 16.64 2.46
N GLY A 103 15.46 16.49 3.34
CA GLY A 103 14.82 17.61 4.04
C GLY A 103 14.02 18.58 3.17
N ALA A 104 13.91 18.31 1.87
CA ALA A 104 13.22 19.17 0.91
C ALA A 104 11.74 18.78 0.71
N TYR A 105 11.38 17.55 1.08
CA TYR A 105 10.06 17.00 0.83
C TYR A 105 9.13 17.20 2.01
N THR A 106 7.89 17.58 1.71
CA THR A 106 6.83 17.74 2.71
C THR A 106 5.95 16.52 2.82
N HIS A 107 5.75 15.82 1.68
CA HIS A 107 4.88 14.65 1.57
C HIS A 107 5.59 13.50 0.87
N CYS A 108 5.17 12.29 1.21
CA CYS A 108 5.60 11.05 0.55
C CYS A 108 4.38 10.30 0.02
N LEU A 109 4.49 9.75 -1.18
CA LEU A 109 3.54 8.81 -1.77
C LEU A 109 4.20 7.44 -1.89
N PHE A 110 3.69 6.44 -1.20
CA PHE A 110 4.06 5.04 -1.47
C PHE A 110 3.20 4.48 -2.59
N MET A 111 3.83 3.81 -3.54
CA MET A 111 3.17 3.17 -4.66
C MET A 111 3.90 1.88 -5.04
N ASP A 112 3.14 0.79 -5.23
CA ASP A 112 3.70 -0.49 -5.70
C ASP A 112 4.24 -0.37 -7.13
N ASP A 113 5.24 -1.19 -7.47
CA ASP A 113 5.85 -1.24 -8.80
C ASP A 113 4.89 -1.73 -9.89
N ASP A 114 3.88 -2.52 -9.51
CA ASP A 114 2.82 -3.04 -10.37
C ASP A 114 1.49 -2.28 -10.23
N ALA A 115 1.46 -1.18 -9.46
CA ALA A 115 0.31 -0.30 -9.38
C ALA A 115 0.32 0.70 -10.56
N SER A 116 -0.60 0.52 -11.49
CA SER A 116 -0.78 1.44 -12.59
C SER A 116 -1.76 2.55 -12.18
N CYS A 117 -1.31 3.79 -12.07
CA CYS A 117 -2.20 4.92 -11.81
C CYS A 117 -2.24 5.89 -12.99
N GLU A 118 -3.38 6.52 -13.21
CA GLU A 118 -3.49 7.66 -14.11
C GLU A 118 -2.80 8.88 -13.50
N ALA A 119 -2.03 9.63 -14.29
CA ALA A 119 -1.34 10.82 -13.83
C ALA A 119 -2.31 11.85 -13.21
N GLY A 120 -3.55 11.90 -13.69
CA GLY A 120 -4.61 12.71 -13.08
C GLY A 120 -4.92 12.37 -11.63
N SER A 121 -4.74 11.12 -11.18
CA SER A 121 -4.86 10.75 -9.75
C SER A 121 -3.78 11.43 -8.91
N LEU A 122 -2.54 11.45 -9.42
CA LEU A 122 -1.41 12.12 -8.77
C LEU A 122 -1.65 13.63 -8.67
N PHE A 123 -2.06 14.27 -9.76
CA PHE A 123 -2.26 15.73 -9.79
C PHE A 123 -3.45 16.18 -8.94
N ARG A 124 -4.54 15.40 -8.89
CA ARG A 124 -5.67 15.65 -7.98
C ARG A 124 -5.23 15.52 -6.52
N SER A 125 -4.40 14.53 -6.21
CA SER A 125 -3.83 14.36 -4.86
C SER A 125 -2.99 15.56 -4.46
N MET A 126 -2.12 16.06 -5.35
CA MET A 126 -1.32 17.27 -5.12
C MET A 126 -2.19 18.49 -4.85
N SER A 127 -3.21 18.71 -5.69
CA SER A 127 -4.14 19.83 -5.52
C SER A 127 -4.90 19.73 -4.19
N PHE A 128 -5.38 18.56 -3.83
CA PHE A 128 -6.07 18.33 -2.56
C PHE A 128 -5.17 18.63 -1.36
N MET A 129 -3.94 18.13 -1.35
CA MET A 129 -3.00 18.32 -0.23
C MET A 129 -2.59 19.77 -0.06
N ARG A 130 -2.46 20.54 -1.16
CA ARG A 130 -2.18 21.99 -1.10
C ARG A 130 -3.28 22.79 -0.42
N HIS A 131 -4.52 22.31 -0.42
CA HIS A 131 -5.68 22.96 0.20
C HIS A 131 -6.09 22.31 1.53
N GLY A 132 -5.38 21.26 1.97
CA GLY A 132 -5.62 20.59 3.25
C GLY A 132 -5.39 21.50 4.44
N ARG A 133 -6.28 21.48 5.44
CA ARG A 133 -6.15 22.30 6.65
C ARG A 133 -5.59 21.52 7.84
N ASP A 134 -5.72 20.21 7.83
CA ASP A 134 -5.24 19.34 8.89
C ASP A 134 -3.90 18.76 8.49
N SER A 135 -2.87 18.95 9.32
CA SER A 135 -1.52 18.44 9.08
C SER A 135 -1.44 16.93 9.02
N LYS A 136 -2.43 16.21 9.57
CA LYS A 136 -2.48 14.74 9.57
C LYS A 136 -3.21 14.16 8.36
N THR A 137 -3.79 15.02 7.52
CA THR A 137 -4.51 14.55 6.33
C THR A 137 -3.59 13.71 5.45
N SER A 138 -4.05 12.53 5.11
CA SER A 138 -3.41 11.62 4.18
C SER A 138 -4.43 11.06 3.20
N LEU A 139 -3.99 10.60 2.03
CA LEU A 139 -4.85 10.07 0.98
C LEU A 139 -4.54 8.60 0.70
N SER A 140 -5.56 7.76 0.66
CA SER A 140 -5.46 6.40 0.14
C SER A 140 -6.23 6.30 -1.18
N GLY A 141 -5.55 5.83 -2.23
CA GLY A 141 -6.17 5.61 -3.52
C GLY A 141 -6.93 4.29 -3.57
N ALA A 142 -8.07 4.29 -4.27
CA ALA A 142 -8.82 3.08 -4.54
C ALA A 142 -8.02 2.11 -5.41
N MET A 143 -8.20 0.82 -5.21
CA MET A 143 -7.68 -0.22 -6.08
C MET A 143 -8.78 -0.75 -6.99
N LEU A 144 -8.51 -0.80 -8.29
CA LEU A 144 -9.36 -1.40 -9.31
C LEU A 144 -8.66 -2.63 -9.89
N TYR A 145 -9.46 -3.54 -10.45
CA TYR A 145 -8.90 -4.70 -11.16
C TYR A 145 -8.28 -4.29 -12.49
N GLU A 146 -7.08 -4.78 -12.78
CA GLU A 146 -6.38 -4.51 -14.04
C GLU A 146 -7.11 -5.09 -15.26
N ASN A 147 -7.68 -6.28 -15.11
CA ASN A 147 -8.40 -6.99 -16.17
C ASN A 147 -9.88 -6.58 -16.33
N ILE A 148 -10.45 -5.86 -15.34
CA ILE A 148 -11.82 -5.33 -15.38
C ILE A 148 -11.76 -3.88 -14.86
N GLN A 149 -11.22 -2.99 -15.67
CA GLN A 149 -10.78 -1.64 -15.28
C GLN A 149 -11.85 -0.74 -14.65
N PHE A 150 -13.11 -1.06 -14.78
CA PHE A 150 -14.23 -0.34 -14.16
C PHE A 150 -14.73 -0.97 -12.85
N LEU A 151 -14.20 -2.14 -12.49
CA LEU A 151 -14.57 -2.83 -11.26
C LEU A 151 -13.58 -2.49 -10.15
N GLN A 152 -14.09 -1.89 -9.10
CA GLN A 152 -13.30 -1.54 -7.92
C GLN A 152 -13.11 -2.76 -7.02
N TRP A 153 -11.85 -3.07 -6.68
CA TRP A 153 -11.54 -4.06 -5.65
C TRP A 153 -11.98 -3.54 -4.28
N GLU A 154 -11.44 -2.38 -3.90
CA GLU A 154 -11.80 -1.67 -2.67
C GLU A 154 -11.41 -0.19 -2.75
N ASN A 155 -12.05 0.63 -1.93
CA ASN A 155 -11.65 2.00 -1.65
C ASN A 155 -11.58 2.20 -0.14
N GLY A 156 -10.38 1.95 0.42
CA GLY A 156 -10.12 1.93 1.85
C GLY A 156 -10.41 0.60 2.53
N ALA A 157 -9.75 0.39 3.65
CA ALA A 157 -9.93 -0.77 4.50
C ALA A 157 -9.61 -0.44 5.97
N TRP A 158 -10.10 -1.26 6.88
CA TRP A 158 -9.79 -1.19 8.30
C TRP A 158 -9.45 -2.58 8.85
N PHE A 159 -8.84 -2.61 10.02
CA PHE A 159 -8.34 -3.83 10.63
C PHE A 159 -8.69 -3.91 12.12
N ASP A 160 -9.17 -5.11 12.56
CA ASP A 160 -9.44 -5.43 13.97
C ASP A 160 -8.94 -6.83 14.37
N GLY A 161 -8.18 -7.47 13.50
CA GLY A 161 -7.76 -8.87 13.56
C GLY A 161 -8.07 -9.60 12.26
N GLY A 162 -8.78 -8.94 11.35
CA GLY A 162 -8.99 -9.25 9.96
C GLY A 162 -9.03 -7.96 9.15
N CYS A 163 -8.67 -8.01 7.87
CA CYS A 163 -8.80 -6.89 6.95
C CYS A 163 -10.24 -6.80 6.45
N HIS A 164 -10.86 -5.63 6.61
CA HIS A 164 -12.22 -5.36 6.17
C HIS A 164 -12.21 -4.28 5.10
N SER A 165 -12.37 -4.70 3.85
CA SER A 165 -12.45 -3.80 2.70
C SER A 165 -13.71 -2.95 2.74
N LEU A 166 -13.58 -1.67 2.45
CA LEU A 166 -14.69 -0.75 2.21
C LEU A 166 -14.97 -0.63 0.72
N HIS A 167 -16.22 -0.37 0.36
CA HIS A 167 -16.65 -0.09 -1.02
C HIS A 167 -16.17 -1.16 -2.02
N ARG A 168 -16.25 -2.43 -1.62
CA ARG A 168 -15.70 -3.56 -2.36
C ARG A 168 -16.60 -3.98 -3.51
N ASN A 169 -15.98 -4.37 -4.65
CA ASN A 169 -16.63 -4.93 -5.83
C ASN A 169 -17.71 -4.00 -6.43
N LEU A 170 -17.47 -2.69 -6.40
CA LEU A 170 -18.35 -1.72 -7.03
C LEU A 170 -18.05 -1.58 -8.52
N ASP A 171 -19.07 -1.76 -9.37
CA ASP A 171 -19.01 -1.38 -10.78
C ASP A 171 -19.15 0.15 -10.89
N LEU A 172 -18.06 0.84 -11.18
CA LEU A 172 -18.01 2.30 -11.21
C LEU A 172 -18.69 2.93 -12.45
N ARG A 173 -19.26 2.13 -13.34
CA ARG A 173 -20.12 2.61 -14.41
C ARG A 173 -21.54 2.88 -13.93
N ASP A 174 -21.93 2.34 -12.77
CA ASP A 174 -23.22 2.57 -12.14
C ASP A 174 -23.16 3.82 -11.24
N ALA A 175 -24.04 4.79 -11.51
CA ALA A 175 -24.12 6.03 -10.74
C ALA A 175 -24.45 5.80 -9.26
N GLN A 176 -25.21 4.76 -8.92
CA GLN A 176 -25.50 4.43 -7.52
C GLN A 176 -24.23 3.97 -6.79
N ASN A 177 -23.37 3.18 -7.46
CA ASN A 177 -22.11 2.73 -6.91
C ASN A 177 -21.11 3.89 -6.74
N LEU A 178 -21.12 4.88 -7.64
CA LEU A 178 -20.31 6.10 -7.45
C LEU A 178 -20.74 6.88 -6.22
N LEU A 179 -22.05 7.01 -5.97
CA LEU A 179 -22.58 7.67 -4.78
C LEU A 179 -22.29 6.86 -3.50
N LEU A 180 -22.36 5.53 -3.57
CA LEU A 180 -21.97 4.67 -2.45
C LEU A 180 -20.50 4.81 -2.12
N ASN A 181 -19.66 5.00 -3.12
CA ASN A 181 -18.20 5.15 -2.97
C ASN A 181 -17.81 6.47 -2.27
N GLU A 182 -18.69 7.48 -2.27
CA GLU A 182 -18.51 8.73 -1.52
C GLU A 182 -18.91 8.64 -0.04
N LYS A 183 -19.48 7.51 0.38
CA LYS A 183 -19.91 7.37 1.78
C LYS A 183 -18.70 7.28 2.69
N GLU A 184 -18.56 8.25 3.58
CA GLU A 184 -17.51 8.27 4.57
C GLU A 184 -17.59 7.09 5.55
N SER A 185 -16.44 6.56 5.91
CA SER A 185 -16.33 5.55 6.96
C SER A 185 -16.26 6.23 8.33
N THR A 186 -16.99 5.71 9.30
CA THR A 186 -16.85 6.09 10.71
C THR A 186 -15.75 5.32 11.43
N THR A 187 -15.18 4.30 10.77
CA THR A 187 -14.13 3.46 11.31
C THR A 187 -12.77 4.01 10.87
N ARG A 188 -11.77 3.94 11.75
CA ARG A 188 -10.39 4.31 11.42
C ARG A 188 -9.85 3.37 10.35
N ILE A 189 -9.55 3.92 9.19
CA ILE A 189 -9.00 3.20 8.04
C ILE A 189 -7.47 3.34 7.99
N TYR A 190 -6.80 2.43 7.28
CA TYR A 190 -5.39 2.52 6.98
C TYR A 190 -5.17 2.84 5.50
N GLY A 191 -4.02 3.41 5.16
CA GLY A 191 -3.62 3.71 3.79
C GLY A 191 -2.84 2.56 3.19
N ALA A 192 -3.43 1.90 2.20
CA ALA A 192 -2.78 0.80 1.50
C ALA A 192 -1.67 1.31 0.56
N TRP A 193 -0.52 0.66 0.56
CA TRP A 193 0.69 1.18 -0.09
C TRP A 193 0.74 1.05 -1.61
N TRP A 194 -0.29 0.57 -2.24
CA TRP A 194 -0.43 0.70 -3.70
C TRP A 194 -0.66 2.15 -4.15
N PHE A 195 -1.21 3.02 -3.27
CA PHE A 195 -1.28 4.47 -3.41
C PHE A 195 -1.61 5.10 -2.06
N PHE A 196 -0.58 5.44 -1.27
CA PHE A 196 -0.75 6.08 0.03
C PHE A 196 0.12 7.32 0.14
N LEU A 197 -0.53 8.50 0.14
CA LEU A 197 0.10 9.80 0.25
C LEU A 197 -0.10 10.36 1.66
N PHE A 198 0.99 10.77 2.29
CA PHE A 198 0.99 11.25 3.67
C PHE A 198 2.03 12.35 3.91
N PRO A 199 1.82 13.23 4.93
CA PRO A 199 2.80 14.24 5.33
C PRO A 199 3.97 13.60 6.08
N ILE A 200 5.20 13.91 5.66
CA ILE A 200 6.43 13.36 6.26
C ILE A 200 6.60 13.84 7.71
N SER A 201 6.19 15.07 8.02
CA SER A 201 6.28 15.65 9.38
C SER A 201 5.46 14.90 10.44
N GLU A 202 4.42 14.18 10.02
CA GLU A 202 3.56 13.41 10.93
C GLU A 202 4.05 11.98 11.14
N VAL A 203 5.14 11.58 10.49
CA VAL A 203 5.74 10.26 10.71
C VAL A 203 6.51 10.26 12.02
N LYS A 204 5.97 9.55 13.02
CA LYS A 204 6.54 9.39 14.35
C LYS A 204 7.26 8.05 14.51
N GLN A 205 6.86 7.06 13.72
CA GLN A 205 7.35 5.71 13.82
C GLN A 205 7.43 5.07 12.42
N TYR A 206 8.55 4.41 12.14
CA TYR A 206 8.67 3.55 10.95
C TYR A 206 7.88 2.26 11.16
N SER A 207 7.43 1.67 10.05
CA SER A 207 6.77 0.37 10.11
C SER A 207 7.74 -0.69 10.67
N PHE A 208 7.20 -1.59 11.48
CA PHE A 208 7.93 -2.77 11.92
C PHE A 208 8.39 -3.59 10.69
N PRO A 209 9.58 -4.20 10.72
CA PRO A 209 10.15 -4.91 9.57
C PRO A 209 9.45 -6.25 9.29
N PHE A 210 8.21 -6.19 8.84
CA PHE A 210 7.40 -7.37 8.50
C PHE A 210 7.91 -8.15 7.30
N PHE A 211 8.72 -7.55 6.45
CA PHE A 211 9.10 -7.97 5.12
C PHE A 211 8.02 -7.68 4.08
N VAL A 212 6.82 -8.26 4.18
CA VAL A 212 5.59 -7.94 3.44
C VAL A 212 4.37 -8.30 4.27
N ARG A 213 3.23 -7.70 3.94
CA ARG A 213 1.92 -7.90 4.58
C ARG A 213 1.82 -7.33 5.99
N GLY A 214 0.94 -6.37 6.15
CA GLY A 214 0.60 -5.73 7.41
C GLY A 214 1.46 -4.51 7.76
N ASP A 215 2.44 -4.18 6.96
CA ASP A 215 3.28 -2.99 7.06
C ASP A 215 2.49 -1.70 6.88
N ASP A 216 1.54 -1.66 5.95
CA ASP A 216 0.61 -0.57 5.70
C ASP A 216 -0.33 -0.30 6.88
N ILE A 217 -0.84 -1.37 7.50
CA ILE A 217 -1.68 -1.31 8.70
C ILE A 217 -0.87 -0.73 9.88
N ASP A 218 0.30 -1.33 10.15
CA ASP A 218 1.18 -0.90 11.24
C ASP A 218 1.58 0.56 11.11
N PHE A 219 2.06 0.95 9.92
CA PHE A 219 2.50 2.31 9.64
C PHE A 219 1.37 3.32 9.81
N SER A 220 0.19 3.04 9.26
CA SER A 220 -0.95 3.95 9.33
C SER A 220 -1.47 4.12 10.75
N TYR A 221 -1.56 3.03 11.52
CA TYR A 221 -2.10 3.06 12.87
C TYR A 221 -1.11 3.57 13.92
N SER A 222 0.19 3.39 13.69
CA SER A 222 1.23 3.89 14.59
C SER A 222 1.49 5.39 14.42
N ASN A 223 1.17 5.98 13.27
CA ASN A 223 1.42 7.40 12.96
C ASN A 223 0.20 8.31 13.08
N ASP A 224 -0.97 7.76 13.41
CA ASP A 224 -2.19 8.54 13.66
C ASP A 224 -2.63 9.43 12.48
N PHE A 225 -2.46 8.93 11.25
CA PHE A 225 -2.91 9.62 10.05
C PHE A 225 -4.44 9.71 9.98
N GLN A 226 -4.94 10.81 9.45
CA GLN A 226 -6.33 10.97 9.05
C GLN A 226 -6.47 10.61 7.57
N VAL A 227 -6.78 9.35 7.30
CA VAL A 227 -6.87 8.83 5.94
C VAL A 227 -8.18 9.25 5.30
N VAL A 228 -8.09 9.93 4.16
CA VAL A 228 -9.22 10.38 3.33
C VAL A 228 -9.27 9.55 2.06
N LEU A 229 -10.47 9.23 1.63
CA LEU A 229 -10.77 8.56 0.37
C LEU A 229 -11.47 9.55 -0.57
N LEU A 230 -11.02 9.62 -1.82
CA LEU A 230 -11.61 10.53 -2.81
C LEU A 230 -11.86 9.77 -4.12
N ASN A 231 -13.05 9.96 -4.68
CA ASN A 231 -13.33 9.49 -6.03
C ASN A 231 -12.37 10.13 -7.04
N GLY A 232 -11.90 9.34 -8.00
CA GLY A 232 -10.95 9.78 -9.01
C GLY A 232 -9.47 9.73 -8.58
N ILE A 233 -9.17 9.17 -7.40
CA ILE A 233 -7.81 8.81 -6.99
C ILE A 233 -7.75 7.29 -6.86
N SER A 234 -7.10 6.66 -7.82
CA SER A 234 -7.11 5.20 -7.94
C SER A 234 -5.90 4.66 -8.70
N CYS A 235 -5.66 3.38 -8.51
CA CYS A 235 -4.72 2.59 -9.29
C CYS A 235 -5.34 1.26 -9.71
N TRP A 236 -4.70 0.60 -10.67
CA TRP A 236 -5.08 -0.73 -11.16
C TRP A 236 -3.98 -1.73 -10.82
N GLN A 237 -4.38 -2.87 -10.31
CA GLN A 237 -3.50 -4.00 -9.99
C GLN A 237 -4.15 -5.33 -10.34
N GLN A 238 -3.32 -6.38 -10.38
CA GLN A 238 -3.81 -7.75 -10.46
C GLN A 238 -4.53 -8.17 -9.17
N ASP A 239 -5.49 -9.09 -9.30
CA ASP A 239 -6.24 -9.62 -8.14
C ASP A 239 -5.29 -10.23 -7.10
N PHE A 240 -5.47 -9.84 -5.84
CA PHE A 240 -4.70 -10.37 -4.71
C PHE A 240 -4.82 -11.88 -4.52
N LYS A 241 -5.95 -12.48 -4.95
CA LYS A 241 -6.12 -13.93 -4.88
C LYS A 241 -5.07 -14.69 -5.69
N THR A 242 -4.57 -14.09 -6.77
CA THR A 242 -3.51 -14.71 -7.58
C THR A 242 -2.13 -14.64 -6.91
N LYS A 243 -1.97 -13.78 -5.92
CA LYS A 243 -0.71 -13.55 -5.17
C LYS A 243 -0.66 -14.33 -3.85
N GLU A 244 -1.75 -14.99 -3.43
CA GLU A 244 -1.78 -15.76 -2.18
C GLU A 244 -1.05 -17.10 -2.33
N ASN A 245 -0.17 -17.39 -1.38
CA ASN A 245 0.57 -18.63 -1.29
C ASN A 245 1.00 -18.88 0.18
N ALA A 246 1.53 -20.07 0.47
CA ALA A 246 1.90 -20.46 1.83
C ALA A 246 2.88 -19.49 2.53
N LEU A 247 3.80 -18.84 1.77
CA LEU A 247 4.69 -17.83 2.32
C LEU A 247 3.94 -16.56 2.72
N THR A 248 3.07 -16.06 1.84
CA THR A 248 2.30 -14.84 2.15
C THR A 248 1.35 -15.07 3.32
N VAL A 249 0.78 -16.26 3.46
CA VAL A 249 -0.04 -16.64 4.62
C VAL A 249 0.80 -16.70 5.89
N TYR A 250 1.97 -17.35 5.86
CA TYR A 250 2.89 -17.38 7.00
C TYR A 250 3.24 -15.97 7.49
N LEU A 251 3.61 -15.06 6.58
CA LEU A 251 3.96 -13.68 6.91
C LEU A 251 2.76 -12.90 7.45
N PHE A 252 1.59 -13.06 6.84
CA PHE A 252 0.34 -12.46 7.29
C PHE A 252 -0.02 -12.85 8.74
N ILE A 253 0.08 -14.13 9.10
CA ILE A 253 -0.20 -14.59 10.47
C ILE A 253 0.75 -13.95 11.46
N ARG A 254 2.04 -13.86 11.14
CA ARG A 254 3.04 -13.19 11.98
C ARG A 254 2.68 -11.72 12.20
N SER A 255 2.38 -11.00 11.11
CA SER A 255 2.07 -9.58 11.15
C SER A 255 0.81 -9.29 11.97
N HIS A 256 -0.24 -10.08 11.78
CA HIS A 256 -1.50 -9.92 12.52
C HIS A 256 -1.32 -10.04 14.03
N VAL A 257 -0.55 -11.01 14.49
CA VAL A 257 -0.28 -11.14 15.93
C VAL A 257 0.52 -9.93 16.44
N MET A 258 1.51 -9.48 15.68
CA MET A 258 2.30 -8.30 16.06
C MET A 258 1.42 -7.05 16.18
N HIS A 259 0.47 -6.83 15.27
CA HIS A 259 -0.47 -5.71 15.38
C HIS A 259 -1.23 -5.72 16.71
N HIS A 260 -1.71 -6.88 17.15
CA HIS A 260 -2.38 -7.02 18.44
C HIS A 260 -1.46 -6.80 19.65
N LEU A 261 -0.16 -6.99 19.50
CA LEU A 261 0.81 -6.79 20.58
C LEU A 261 1.33 -5.35 20.63
N THR A 262 1.50 -4.69 19.49
CA THR A 262 2.17 -3.39 19.37
C THR A 262 1.22 -2.21 19.25
N ILE A 263 0.10 -2.34 18.54
CA ILE A 263 -0.83 -1.25 18.27
C ILE A 263 -1.83 -1.11 19.43
N PRO A 264 -1.84 0.02 20.17
CA PRO A 264 -2.60 0.14 21.43
C PRO A 264 -4.10 -0.17 21.32
N HIS A 265 -4.77 0.34 20.27
CA HIS A 265 -6.23 0.14 20.10
C HIS A 265 -6.61 -1.25 19.55
N LEU A 266 -5.64 -2.04 19.07
CA LEU A 266 -5.82 -3.41 18.62
C LEU A 266 -5.50 -4.44 19.71
N LYS A 267 -4.99 -4.00 20.88
CA LYS A 267 -4.69 -4.91 21.97
C LYS A 267 -5.92 -5.69 22.40
N CYS A 268 -5.79 -7.01 22.41
CA CYS A 268 -6.86 -7.90 22.79
C CYS A 268 -6.34 -9.05 23.67
N SER A 269 -7.26 -9.86 24.22
CA SER A 269 -6.88 -10.97 25.06
C SER A 269 -6.19 -12.09 24.26
N PHE A 270 -5.31 -12.85 24.93
CA PHE A 270 -4.71 -14.05 24.32
C PHE A 270 -5.77 -15.02 23.78
N ARG A 271 -6.91 -15.15 24.46
CA ARG A 271 -8.02 -15.99 23.97
C ARG A 271 -8.58 -15.50 22.65
N THR A 272 -8.62 -14.20 22.41
CA THR A 272 -9.06 -13.60 21.14
C THR A 272 -8.04 -13.88 20.04
N ILE A 273 -6.76 -13.64 20.31
CA ILE A 273 -5.67 -13.96 19.36
C ILE A 273 -5.72 -15.45 19.00
N TRP A 274 -5.85 -16.34 19.99
CA TRP A 274 -5.93 -17.77 19.76
C TRP A 274 -7.12 -18.16 18.87
N LYS A 275 -8.30 -17.56 19.07
CA LYS A 275 -9.46 -17.80 18.19
C LYS A 275 -9.20 -17.39 16.75
N ILE A 276 -8.55 -16.24 16.55
CA ILE A 276 -8.18 -15.75 15.20
C ILE A 276 -7.23 -16.74 14.54
N LEU A 277 -6.17 -17.14 15.22
CA LEU A 277 -5.17 -18.09 14.71
C LEU A 277 -5.79 -19.47 14.39
N TRP A 278 -6.63 -19.97 15.29
CA TRP A 278 -7.37 -21.21 15.05
C TRP A 278 -8.32 -21.11 13.86
N GLY A 279 -8.98 -19.96 13.69
CA GLY A 279 -9.85 -19.71 12.53
C GLY A 279 -9.09 -19.81 11.21
N HIS A 280 -7.91 -19.18 11.11
CA HIS A 280 -7.06 -19.30 9.92
C HIS A 280 -6.58 -20.74 9.68
N PHE A 281 -6.08 -21.41 10.71
CA PHE A 281 -5.67 -22.80 10.60
C PHE A 281 -6.82 -23.68 10.10
N ALA A 282 -8.00 -23.57 10.73
CA ALA A 282 -9.16 -24.36 10.36
C ALA A 282 -9.66 -24.07 8.94
N ALA A 283 -9.61 -22.81 8.50
CA ALA A 283 -10.02 -22.43 7.15
C ALA A 283 -9.17 -23.15 6.09
N TYR A 284 -7.84 -23.07 6.19
CA TYR A 284 -6.95 -23.75 5.24
C TYR A 284 -7.05 -25.28 5.36
N ASN A 285 -7.09 -25.83 6.58
CA ASN A 285 -7.22 -27.27 6.80
C ASN A 285 -8.52 -27.83 6.20
N ASN A 286 -9.65 -27.15 6.41
CA ASN A 286 -10.95 -27.59 5.88
C ASN A 286 -11.08 -27.39 4.36
N SER A 287 -10.26 -26.52 3.78
CA SER A 287 -10.15 -26.32 2.33
C SER A 287 -9.11 -27.23 1.66
N TYR A 288 -8.55 -28.19 2.41
CA TYR A 288 -7.55 -29.16 1.96
C TYR A 288 -6.17 -28.56 1.62
N PHE A 289 -5.89 -27.31 1.99
CA PHE A 289 -4.57 -26.68 1.89
C PHE A 289 -3.72 -27.02 3.13
N TYR A 290 -3.31 -28.28 3.23
CA TYR A 290 -2.64 -28.80 4.43
C TYR A 290 -1.23 -28.22 4.64
N GLY A 291 -0.50 -27.96 3.58
CA GLY A 291 0.83 -27.33 3.65
C GLY A 291 0.72 -25.89 4.12
N THR A 292 -0.27 -25.13 3.60
CA THR A 292 -0.56 -23.78 4.08
C THR A 292 -1.03 -23.78 5.53
N ALA A 293 -1.89 -24.72 5.95
CA ALA A 293 -2.26 -24.91 7.36
C ALA A 293 -1.04 -25.22 8.25
N ALA A 294 -0.10 -26.03 7.76
CA ALA A 294 1.16 -26.28 8.46
C ALA A 294 2.03 -25.02 8.57
N CYS A 295 2.00 -24.13 7.58
CA CYS A 295 2.67 -22.83 7.62
C CYS A 295 2.03 -21.86 8.64
N VAL A 296 0.70 -21.92 8.86
CA VAL A 296 0.05 -21.22 9.97
C VAL A 296 0.60 -21.70 11.31
N ASN A 297 0.70 -23.00 11.54
CA ASN A 297 1.30 -23.56 12.75
C ASN A 297 2.77 -23.16 12.92
N LEU A 298 3.55 -23.15 11.83
CA LEU A 298 4.93 -22.70 11.84
C LEU A 298 5.02 -21.23 12.26
N ALA A 299 4.14 -20.37 11.75
CA ALA A 299 4.08 -18.95 12.15
C ALA A 299 3.78 -18.81 13.65
N ILE A 300 2.83 -19.57 14.17
CA ILE A 300 2.49 -19.58 15.61
C ILE A 300 3.69 -20.01 16.44
N THR A 301 4.39 -21.07 16.04
CA THR A 301 5.60 -21.55 16.73
C THR A 301 6.66 -20.45 16.80
N HIS A 302 6.96 -19.80 15.68
CA HIS A 302 7.95 -18.74 15.61
C HIS A 302 7.56 -17.48 16.39
N ILE A 303 6.26 -17.17 16.50
CA ILE A 303 5.77 -16.08 17.36
C ILE A 303 6.06 -16.40 18.83
N LEU A 304 5.86 -17.65 19.25
CA LEU A 304 6.08 -18.10 20.63
C LEU A 304 7.57 -18.16 21.01
N GLU A 305 8.49 -18.21 20.03
CA GLU A 305 9.94 -18.08 20.28
C GLU A 305 10.35 -16.68 20.73
N GLY A 306 9.49 -15.67 20.50
CA GLY A 306 9.66 -14.30 21.01
C GLY A 306 10.59 -13.41 20.17
N PRO A 307 11.02 -12.28 20.76
CA PRO A 307 11.75 -11.22 20.02
C PRO A 307 13.05 -11.67 19.36
N GLU A 308 13.80 -12.55 20.00
CA GLU A 308 15.08 -13.03 19.46
C GLU A 308 14.92 -13.77 18.11
N PHE A 309 13.79 -14.47 17.94
CA PHE A 309 13.49 -15.10 16.65
C PHE A 309 13.26 -14.04 15.57
N TRP A 310 12.52 -12.97 15.89
CA TRP A 310 12.27 -11.88 14.95
C TRP A 310 13.55 -11.17 14.52
N GLU A 311 14.42 -10.83 15.46
CA GLU A 311 15.70 -10.18 15.17
C GLU A 311 16.57 -11.00 14.21
N LYS A 312 16.62 -12.31 14.41
CA LYS A 312 17.40 -13.22 13.56
C LYS A 312 16.76 -13.49 12.19
N ASN A 313 15.42 -13.39 12.11
CA ASN A 313 14.64 -13.83 10.95
C ASN A 313 13.75 -12.71 10.37
N MET A 314 14.12 -11.45 10.50
CA MET A 314 13.46 -10.33 9.83
C MET A 314 13.39 -10.57 8.32
N ILE A 315 14.46 -11.06 7.72
CA ILE A 315 14.50 -11.55 6.35
C ILE A 315 14.18 -13.03 6.39
N PRO A 316 13.07 -13.50 5.78
CA PRO A 316 12.61 -14.88 5.92
C PRO A 316 13.40 -15.91 5.10
N THR A 317 14.61 -15.60 4.63
CA THR A 317 15.37 -16.45 3.69
C THR A 317 15.60 -17.85 4.24
N ALA A 318 15.95 -17.98 5.53
CA ALA A 318 16.15 -19.27 6.17
C ALA A 318 14.84 -20.09 6.29
N ILE A 319 13.70 -19.40 6.36
CA ILE A 319 12.37 -20.00 6.53
C ILE A 319 11.77 -20.42 5.19
N LEU A 320 12.17 -19.75 4.09
CA LEU A 320 11.65 -20.00 2.74
C LEU A 320 11.77 -21.49 2.33
N LYS A 321 12.90 -22.14 2.66
CA LYS A 321 13.11 -23.55 2.36
C LYS A 321 12.08 -24.42 3.09
N LYS A 322 11.87 -24.15 4.37
CA LYS A 322 10.90 -24.90 5.19
C LYS A 322 9.47 -24.71 4.72
N ILE A 323 9.10 -23.48 4.34
CA ILE A 323 7.76 -23.20 3.79
C ILE A 323 7.55 -23.95 2.47
N LYS A 324 8.55 -23.94 1.56
CA LYS A 324 8.48 -24.70 0.30
C LYS A 324 8.33 -26.21 0.53
N GLU A 325 9.03 -26.76 1.52
CA GLU A 325 8.91 -28.18 1.87
C GLU A 325 7.51 -28.52 2.38
N LEU A 326 6.90 -27.65 3.21
CA LEU A 326 5.56 -27.85 3.77
C LEU A 326 4.46 -27.71 2.71
N SER A 327 4.62 -26.82 1.74
CA SER A 327 3.63 -26.56 0.68
C SER A 327 3.89 -27.30 -0.64
N ALA A 328 4.85 -28.21 -0.68
CA ALA A 328 5.25 -28.90 -1.92
C ALA A 328 4.18 -29.80 -2.54
N CYS A 329 3.11 -30.11 -1.84
CA CYS A 329 2.02 -31.00 -2.27
C CYS A 329 0.70 -30.24 -2.56
N GLU A 330 0.73 -28.92 -2.65
CA GLU A 330 -0.44 -28.06 -2.93
C GLU A 330 -0.51 -27.60 -4.38
#